data_6934638947e862acac4293ae9e8b1a9d
#
_entry.id   6934638947e862acac4293ae9e8b1a9d
#
_cell.length_a   1.000
_cell.length_b   1.000
_cell.length_c   1.000
_cell.angle_alpha   90.00
_cell.angle_beta   90.00
_cell.angle_gamma   90.00
#
_symmetry.space_group_name_H-M   'P 1'
#
loop_
_entity.id
_entity.type
_entity.pdbx_description
1 polymer ?
#
loop_
_entity_poly.entity_id
_entity_poly.type
_entity_poly.pdbx_seq_one_letter_code
_entity_poly.pdbx_strand_id
1 'polypeptide(L)'
;MPLLGSRIRMEVSTFAGKTIHEGIVLHPTGKGHVTLKLVNGYNVSHPLTEVSSLDELSPPNESSSSSTPEVEYNQSLPLVRIIHTGGTIASKVDYATGAVVASFEPEEMLAVFPEMASIARIEAVKLGNMWSDDMRPQHWNQISSAIVDAFTDGATGVVITQGTDTMHFTSAALSYMWAGTGQRPPGRIVLTGSQRSSDRGSTDAAENIMAAVYWAAHGPLPDGGLGDTAVIVMHSSSDDGSCVVLPGCAARKSHSSRRDAFRCVNSQALAYVSNSHGEMSHQIMGHYKPSYSRDITNSPASINESLRICQLLAGPHLHADVISALSGLDYDALLIHGTGLGHLPIEDAMGDSPENIALRKAIGEWCSSGKIAVVSTQCIHGPVNLAVYSKGRAQQELGMIGHDSNTGPDSALIKLHYLLSTHGRDFEQIKGAWNDNLMGENPPNLQS
;
A
#
# COMPACT_ATOMS: atom_id res chain seq x y z
N MET A 1 22.72 -14.66 -33.22
CA MET A 1 21.60 -14.26 -32.39
C MET A 1 21.28 -12.80 -32.65
N PRO A 2 20.00 -12.42 -32.79
CA PRO A 2 19.65 -11.02 -32.94
C PRO A 2 20.11 -10.22 -31.71
N LEU A 3 20.38 -8.94 -31.92
CA LEU A 3 20.80 -8.03 -30.84
C LEU A 3 19.63 -7.75 -29.91
N LEU A 4 19.93 -7.56 -28.63
CA LEU A 4 18.92 -7.12 -27.66
C LEU A 4 18.31 -5.78 -28.10
N GLY A 5 17.00 -5.66 -28.01
CA GLY A 5 16.27 -4.47 -28.47
C GLY A 5 15.92 -4.46 -29.96
N SER A 6 16.45 -5.38 -30.78
CA SER A 6 16.02 -5.53 -32.18
C SER A 6 14.58 -5.97 -32.26
N ARG A 7 13.84 -5.48 -33.24
CA ARG A 7 12.53 -6.03 -33.60
C ARG A 7 12.72 -7.17 -34.59
N ILE A 8 12.20 -8.35 -34.23
CA ILE A 8 12.33 -9.54 -35.06
C ILE A 8 10.99 -10.23 -35.28
N ARG A 9 10.95 -11.05 -36.33
CA ARG A 9 9.94 -12.07 -36.55
C ARG A 9 10.57 -13.42 -36.28
N MET A 10 9.95 -14.20 -35.41
CA MET A 10 10.40 -15.54 -35.00
C MET A 10 9.33 -16.55 -35.39
N GLU A 11 9.72 -17.56 -36.19
CA GLU A 11 8.88 -18.73 -36.47
C GLU A 11 9.28 -19.86 -35.55
N VAL A 12 8.32 -20.44 -34.84
CA VAL A 12 8.53 -21.50 -33.87
C VAL A 12 7.72 -22.73 -34.27
N SER A 13 8.32 -23.88 -34.23
CA SER A 13 7.65 -25.16 -34.41
C SER A 13 7.11 -25.63 -33.06
N THR A 14 5.77 -25.65 -32.91
CA THR A 14 5.09 -26.10 -31.71
C THR A 14 4.36 -27.42 -31.97
N PHE A 15 3.90 -28.09 -30.92
CA PHE A 15 3.08 -29.29 -31.03
C PHE A 15 1.80 -29.07 -31.89
N ALA A 16 1.26 -27.82 -31.85
CA ALA A 16 0.07 -27.43 -32.61
C ALA A 16 0.36 -26.96 -34.06
N GLY A 17 1.64 -27.00 -34.49
CA GLY A 17 2.09 -26.49 -35.78
C GLY A 17 3.05 -25.32 -35.67
N LYS A 18 3.21 -24.57 -36.76
CA LYS A 18 4.08 -23.39 -36.80
C LYS A 18 3.35 -22.17 -36.26
N THR A 19 4.01 -21.43 -35.38
CA THR A 19 3.51 -20.16 -34.83
C THR A 19 4.52 -19.06 -35.13
N ILE A 20 4.04 -17.89 -35.51
CA ILE A 20 4.87 -16.70 -35.79
C ILE A 20 4.67 -15.68 -34.65
N HIS A 21 5.77 -15.24 -34.10
CA HIS A 21 5.82 -14.17 -33.12
C HIS A 21 6.61 -12.97 -33.67
N GLU A 22 6.06 -11.77 -33.55
CA GLU A 22 6.77 -10.53 -33.81
C GLU A 22 6.91 -9.74 -32.52
N GLY A 23 8.13 -9.29 -32.26
CA GLY A 23 8.38 -8.55 -31.02
C GLY A 23 9.82 -8.05 -30.91
N ILE A 24 10.11 -7.45 -29.77
CA ILE A 24 11.43 -6.92 -29.43
C ILE A 24 12.20 -8.01 -28.65
N VAL A 25 13.45 -8.22 -29.04
CA VAL A 25 14.34 -9.20 -28.38
C VAL A 25 14.69 -8.74 -26.97
N LEU A 26 14.35 -9.55 -25.99
CA LEU A 26 14.71 -9.38 -24.58
C LEU A 26 15.88 -10.29 -24.18
N HIS A 27 16.40 -10.09 -22.97
CA HIS A 27 17.30 -11.06 -22.35
C HIS A 27 16.63 -12.43 -22.27
N PRO A 28 17.35 -13.50 -22.64
CA PRO A 28 16.81 -14.84 -22.61
C PRO A 28 16.49 -15.27 -21.17
N THR A 29 15.33 -15.88 -20.97
CA THR A 29 14.90 -16.42 -19.66
C THR A 29 15.70 -17.68 -19.26
N GLY A 30 16.45 -18.26 -20.18
CA GLY A 30 17.30 -19.42 -19.97
C GLY A 30 18.38 -19.56 -21.03
N LYS A 31 19.43 -20.32 -20.71
CA LYS A 31 20.52 -20.60 -21.64
C LYS A 31 19.97 -21.30 -22.90
N GLY A 32 20.23 -20.74 -24.07
CA GLY A 32 19.74 -21.27 -25.33
C GLY A 32 18.29 -20.93 -25.68
N HIS A 33 17.71 -19.93 -25.05
CA HIS A 33 16.37 -19.42 -25.36
C HIS A 33 16.43 -18.09 -26.11
N VAL A 34 15.37 -17.79 -26.86
CA VAL A 34 15.06 -16.46 -27.40
C VAL A 34 13.78 -16.00 -26.74
N THR A 35 13.82 -14.80 -26.16
CA THR A 35 12.67 -14.16 -25.51
C THR A 35 12.28 -12.92 -26.28
N LEU A 36 11.00 -12.80 -26.63
CA LEU A 36 10.43 -11.66 -27.32
C LEU A 36 9.38 -10.98 -26.49
N LYS A 37 9.37 -9.67 -26.49
CA LYS A 37 8.23 -8.86 -26.07
C LYS A 37 7.33 -8.62 -27.28
N LEU A 38 6.11 -9.13 -27.22
CA LEU A 38 5.10 -8.96 -28.27
C LEU A 38 4.45 -7.57 -28.18
N VAL A 39 3.83 -7.15 -29.29
CA VAL A 39 3.12 -5.86 -29.37
C VAL A 39 1.98 -5.75 -28.34
N ASN A 40 1.35 -6.87 -27.99
CA ASN A 40 0.32 -6.93 -26.95
C ASN A 40 0.85 -6.91 -25.50
N GLY A 41 2.16 -6.69 -25.32
CA GLY A 41 2.82 -6.58 -24.03
C GLY A 41 3.21 -7.90 -23.36
N TYR A 42 2.87 -9.06 -23.94
CA TYR A 42 3.29 -10.37 -23.40
C TYR A 42 4.71 -10.71 -23.81
N ASN A 43 5.42 -11.41 -22.93
CA ASN A 43 6.71 -12.01 -23.24
C ASN A 43 6.51 -13.48 -23.61
N VAL A 44 7.14 -13.90 -24.71
CA VAL A 44 7.22 -15.32 -25.11
C VAL A 44 8.68 -15.72 -25.16
N SER A 45 8.97 -16.93 -24.68
CA SER A 45 10.34 -17.47 -24.66
C SER A 45 10.33 -18.89 -25.22
N HIS A 46 11.16 -19.15 -26.20
CA HIS A 46 11.29 -20.46 -26.84
C HIS A 46 12.74 -20.91 -26.89
N PRO A 47 13.00 -22.23 -26.71
CA PRO A 47 14.31 -22.80 -26.97
C PRO A 47 14.72 -22.56 -28.42
N LEU A 48 15.96 -22.21 -28.66
CA LEU A 48 16.50 -22.05 -30.03
C LEU A 48 16.32 -23.29 -30.89
N THR A 49 16.22 -24.47 -30.29
CA THR A 49 15.98 -25.75 -30.97
C THR A 49 14.58 -25.84 -31.58
N GLU A 50 13.63 -25.06 -31.12
CA GLU A 50 12.25 -25.01 -31.63
C GLU A 50 12.05 -23.86 -32.63
N VAL A 51 13.02 -22.97 -32.76
CA VAL A 51 12.95 -21.81 -33.65
C VAL A 51 13.38 -22.20 -35.05
N SER A 52 12.47 -22.06 -36.02
CA SER A 52 12.69 -22.40 -37.43
C SER A 52 13.33 -21.26 -38.21
N SER A 53 12.94 -19.99 -37.90
CA SER A 53 13.55 -18.80 -38.50
C SER A 53 13.56 -17.61 -37.52
N LEU A 54 14.54 -16.74 -37.72
CA LEU A 54 14.69 -15.45 -37.00
C LEU A 54 15.00 -14.38 -38.03
N ASP A 55 14.04 -13.57 -38.38
CA ASP A 55 14.17 -12.49 -39.35
C ASP A 55 14.20 -11.14 -38.62
N GLU A 56 15.30 -10.40 -38.73
CA GLU A 56 15.42 -9.06 -38.15
C GLU A 56 14.63 -8.05 -38.99
N LEU A 57 13.63 -7.40 -38.35
CA LEU A 57 12.76 -6.41 -38.97
C LEU A 57 13.34 -4.99 -38.84
N SER A 58 13.94 -4.69 -37.68
CA SER A 58 14.69 -3.44 -37.47
C SER A 58 15.75 -3.63 -36.38
N PRO A 59 16.91 -2.92 -36.51
CA PRO A 59 17.91 -2.92 -35.44
C PRO A 59 17.39 -2.31 -34.17
N PRO A 60 18.09 -2.46 -33.03
CA PRO A 60 17.74 -1.77 -31.79
C PRO A 60 17.63 -0.28 -32.08
N ASN A 61 16.54 0.35 -31.63
CA ASN A 61 16.50 1.80 -31.63
C ASN A 61 17.63 2.28 -30.73
N GLU A 62 18.63 2.95 -31.29
CA GLU A 62 19.49 3.82 -30.52
C GLU A 62 18.52 4.76 -29.79
N SER A 63 18.62 4.81 -28.46
CA SER A 63 17.81 5.70 -27.63
C SER A 63 17.88 7.09 -28.24
N SER A 64 16.90 7.40 -29.09
CA SER A 64 16.66 8.78 -29.46
C SER A 64 16.41 9.47 -28.12
N SER A 65 17.30 10.37 -27.74
CA SER A 65 16.97 11.41 -26.78
C SER A 65 15.74 12.10 -27.34
N SER A 66 14.57 11.57 -27.00
CA SER A 66 13.32 12.21 -27.33
C SER A 66 13.38 13.55 -26.61
N SER A 67 13.45 14.62 -27.38
CA SER A 67 13.14 15.94 -26.87
C SER A 67 11.78 15.79 -26.23
N THR A 68 11.75 15.87 -24.89
CA THR A 68 10.53 15.79 -24.10
C THR A 68 9.63 16.89 -24.64
N PRO A 69 8.40 16.62 -25.08
CA PRO A 69 7.51 17.68 -25.52
C PRO A 69 7.35 18.66 -24.36
N GLU A 70 7.60 19.92 -24.62
CA GLU A 70 7.30 21.00 -23.66
C GLU A 70 5.79 20.99 -23.46
N VAL A 71 5.35 20.49 -22.29
CA VAL A 71 3.92 20.40 -21.96
C VAL A 71 3.48 21.81 -21.55
N GLU A 72 2.74 22.49 -22.42
CA GLU A 72 2.07 23.72 -22.05
C GLU A 72 0.94 23.41 -21.05
N TYR A 73 1.18 23.69 -19.78
CA TYR A 73 0.18 23.54 -18.75
C TYR A 73 -0.84 24.67 -18.77
N ASN A 74 -2.10 24.31 -18.70
CA ASN A 74 -3.14 25.28 -18.37
C ASN A 74 -2.96 25.73 -16.90
N GLN A 75 -2.50 26.96 -16.71
CA GLN A 75 -2.21 27.55 -15.40
C GLN A 75 -3.43 27.62 -14.46
N SER A 76 -4.65 27.48 -14.98
CA SER A 76 -5.87 27.47 -14.18
C SER A 76 -6.15 26.11 -13.52
N LEU A 77 -5.45 25.05 -13.92
CA LEU A 77 -5.63 23.72 -13.34
C LEU A 77 -4.98 23.62 -11.95
N PRO A 78 -5.54 22.80 -11.04
CA PRO A 78 -4.96 22.56 -9.74
C PRO A 78 -3.53 21.98 -9.84
N LEU A 79 -2.65 22.37 -8.93
CA LEU A 79 -1.31 21.80 -8.84
C LEU A 79 -1.37 20.48 -8.05
N VAL A 80 -0.90 19.41 -8.65
CA VAL A 80 -0.74 18.08 -8.00
C VAL A 80 0.73 17.69 -8.04
N ARG A 81 1.31 17.38 -6.88
CA ARG A 81 2.67 16.86 -6.80
C ARG A 81 2.67 15.35 -6.67
N ILE A 82 3.38 14.67 -7.57
CA ILE A 82 3.60 13.23 -7.51
C ILE A 82 4.90 12.96 -6.76
N ILE A 83 4.82 12.16 -5.70
CA ILE A 83 5.94 11.74 -4.87
C ILE A 83 6.22 10.27 -5.18
N HIS A 84 7.32 10.00 -5.88
CA HIS A 84 7.66 8.65 -6.31
C HIS A 84 8.60 7.97 -5.31
N THR A 85 8.21 6.79 -4.82
CA THR A 85 9.01 5.99 -3.88
C THR A 85 9.54 4.69 -4.48
N GLY A 86 9.03 4.31 -5.65
CA GLY A 86 9.32 3.04 -6.33
C GLY A 86 8.05 2.35 -6.82
N GLY A 87 8.18 1.09 -7.17
CA GLY A 87 7.06 0.26 -7.64
C GLY A 87 6.91 0.24 -9.16
N THR A 88 6.04 -0.66 -9.63
CA THR A 88 5.92 -1.01 -11.06
C THR A 88 5.11 -0.03 -11.90
N ILE A 89 4.37 0.88 -11.26
CA ILE A 89 3.53 1.87 -11.97
C ILE A 89 4.36 2.76 -12.90
N ALA A 90 5.61 2.93 -12.54
CA ALA A 90 6.57 3.83 -13.15
C ALA A 90 7.74 3.11 -13.79
N SER A 91 7.62 1.82 -14.02
CA SER A 91 8.70 1.00 -14.52
C SER A 91 8.64 0.88 -16.03
N LYS A 92 9.81 1.02 -16.67
CA LYS A 92 10.05 0.58 -18.06
C LYS A 92 10.88 -0.69 -18.02
N VAL A 93 10.65 -1.60 -18.94
CA VAL A 93 11.62 -2.65 -19.21
C VAL A 93 12.79 -2.02 -19.96
N ASP A 94 13.96 -2.02 -19.36
CA ASP A 94 15.19 -1.77 -20.10
C ASP A 94 15.43 -2.97 -21.02
N TYR A 95 15.17 -2.78 -22.30
CA TYR A 95 15.31 -3.81 -23.30
C TYR A 95 16.77 -4.27 -23.50
N ALA A 96 17.75 -3.47 -23.05
CA ALA A 96 19.14 -3.83 -23.10
C ALA A 96 19.53 -4.84 -22.00
N THR A 97 18.91 -4.73 -20.82
CA THR A 97 19.22 -5.58 -19.67
C THR A 97 18.11 -6.58 -19.33
N GLY A 98 16.90 -6.40 -19.88
CA GLY A 98 15.70 -7.15 -19.52
C GLY A 98 15.21 -6.87 -18.11
N ALA A 99 15.86 -5.96 -17.39
CA ALA A 99 15.48 -5.58 -16.04
C ALA A 99 14.34 -4.55 -16.09
N VAL A 100 13.46 -4.64 -15.11
CA VAL A 100 12.48 -3.57 -14.84
C VAL A 100 13.25 -2.44 -14.16
N VAL A 101 13.49 -1.34 -14.89
CA VAL A 101 14.13 -0.14 -14.35
C VAL A 101 13.01 0.85 -14.01
N ALA A 102 12.95 1.25 -12.76
CA ALA A 102 12.13 2.39 -12.42
C ALA A 102 12.83 3.64 -12.91
N SER A 103 12.31 4.22 -13.97
CA SER A 103 12.77 5.48 -14.52
C SER A 103 11.63 6.48 -14.34
N PHE A 104 11.86 7.51 -13.52
CA PHE A 104 10.89 8.58 -13.38
C PHE A 104 11.56 9.91 -13.14
N GLU A 105 11.69 10.63 -14.24
CA GLU A 105 11.67 12.07 -14.22
C GLU A 105 10.22 12.51 -14.52
N PRO A 106 9.75 13.67 -14.04
CA PRO A 106 8.38 14.17 -14.26
C PRO A 106 7.95 14.14 -15.72
N GLU A 107 8.89 14.50 -16.60
CA GLU A 107 8.68 14.57 -18.04
C GLU A 107 8.45 13.17 -18.65
N GLU A 108 9.08 12.15 -18.11
CA GLU A 108 8.89 10.77 -18.60
C GLU A 108 7.52 10.23 -18.22
N MET A 109 6.97 10.63 -17.06
CA MET A 109 5.62 10.26 -16.65
C MET A 109 4.57 10.86 -17.59
N LEU A 110 4.69 12.15 -17.90
CA LEU A 110 3.78 12.81 -18.83
C LEU A 110 3.93 12.27 -20.26
N ALA A 111 5.14 11.82 -20.64
CA ALA A 111 5.32 11.15 -21.92
C ALA A 111 4.60 9.78 -21.99
N VAL A 112 4.45 9.10 -20.85
CA VAL A 112 3.72 7.82 -20.76
C VAL A 112 2.22 8.03 -20.57
N PHE A 113 1.80 9.08 -19.86
CA PHE A 113 0.40 9.39 -19.52
C PHE A 113 0.08 10.86 -19.82
N PRO A 114 0.09 11.28 -21.10
CA PRO A 114 -0.09 12.68 -21.50
C PRO A 114 -1.47 13.24 -21.10
N GLU A 115 -2.45 12.37 -20.90
CA GLU A 115 -3.82 12.75 -20.52
C GLU A 115 -3.85 13.43 -19.13
N MET A 116 -2.88 13.16 -18.25
CA MET A 116 -2.79 13.81 -16.94
C MET A 116 -2.68 15.33 -17.03
N ALA A 117 -2.06 15.86 -18.10
CA ALA A 117 -1.94 17.30 -18.31
C ALA A 117 -3.28 18.03 -18.49
N SER A 118 -4.34 17.31 -18.88
CA SER A 118 -5.71 17.84 -18.94
C SER A 118 -6.43 17.84 -17.59
N ILE A 119 -5.95 17.08 -16.62
CA ILE A 119 -6.55 16.91 -15.28
C ILE A 119 -5.96 17.91 -14.29
N ALA A 120 -4.63 18.05 -14.27
CA ALA A 120 -3.91 18.87 -13.31
C ALA A 120 -2.58 19.38 -13.87
N ARG A 121 -2.01 20.41 -13.24
CA ARG A 121 -0.58 20.73 -13.41
C ARG A 121 0.19 19.74 -12.58
N ILE A 122 1.14 19.05 -13.20
CA ILE A 122 1.88 17.95 -12.56
C ILE A 122 3.31 18.42 -12.26
N GLU A 123 3.69 18.28 -11.00
CA GLU A 123 5.08 18.28 -10.57
C GLU A 123 5.41 16.90 -10.01
N ALA A 124 6.65 16.45 -10.10
CA ALA A 124 7.06 15.21 -9.51
C ALA A 124 8.38 15.33 -8.75
N VAL A 125 8.48 14.54 -7.68
CA VAL A 125 9.66 14.41 -6.85
C VAL A 125 9.97 12.93 -6.66
N LYS A 126 11.20 12.55 -6.92
CA LYS A 126 11.69 11.18 -6.69
C LYS A 126 12.33 11.11 -5.31
N LEU A 127 11.68 10.44 -4.37
CA LEU A 127 12.26 10.13 -3.06
C LEU A 127 13.15 8.88 -3.11
N GLY A 128 12.82 7.93 -3.96
CA GLY A 128 13.56 6.69 -4.04
C GLY A 128 13.07 5.79 -5.16
N ASN A 129 13.69 4.62 -5.21
CA ASN A 129 13.28 3.53 -6.07
C ASN A 129 13.41 2.22 -5.29
N MET A 130 12.48 1.97 -4.38
CA MET A 130 12.52 0.82 -3.50
C MET A 130 11.40 -0.16 -3.81
N TRP A 131 11.64 -1.42 -3.46
CA TRP A 131 10.56 -2.38 -3.32
C TRP A 131 9.71 -2.00 -2.11
N SER A 132 8.40 -2.20 -2.19
CA SER A 132 7.51 -1.81 -1.09
C SER A 132 7.75 -2.59 0.20
N ASP A 133 8.21 -3.82 0.11
CA ASP A 133 8.57 -4.68 1.25
C ASP A 133 9.82 -4.20 2.00
N ASP A 134 10.64 -3.34 1.38
CA ASP A 134 11.77 -2.66 2.04
C ASP A 134 11.36 -1.40 2.81
N MET A 135 10.07 -1.00 2.77
CA MET A 135 9.55 0.18 3.47
C MET A 135 9.73 0.03 5.00
N ARG A 136 10.25 1.08 5.63
CA ARG A 136 10.47 1.17 7.07
C ARG A 136 9.91 2.49 7.62
N PRO A 137 9.77 2.64 8.96
CA PRO A 137 9.19 3.85 9.56
C PRO A 137 9.86 5.16 9.13
N GLN A 138 11.20 5.19 8.96
CA GLN A 138 11.89 6.39 8.48
C GLN A 138 11.42 6.86 7.09
N HIS A 139 10.99 5.94 6.23
CA HIS A 139 10.49 6.29 4.90
C HIS A 139 9.11 6.97 4.99
N TRP A 140 8.27 6.62 5.98
CA TRP A 140 7.01 7.32 6.21
C TRP A 140 7.26 8.77 6.64
N ASN A 141 8.27 9.03 7.49
CA ASN A 141 8.68 10.39 7.85
C ASN A 141 9.17 11.16 6.62
N GLN A 142 9.99 10.54 5.76
CA GLN A 142 10.48 11.15 4.52
C GLN A 142 9.33 11.50 3.56
N ILE A 143 8.37 10.57 3.36
CA ILE A 143 7.19 10.80 2.54
C ILE A 143 6.36 11.95 3.14
N SER A 144 6.13 11.95 4.45
CA SER A 144 5.37 12.99 5.14
C SER A 144 6.04 14.37 5.02
N SER A 145 7.37 14.44 5.09
CA SER A 145 8.13 15.68 4.86
C SER A 145 7.94 16.18 3.43
N ALA A 146 8.03 15.33 2.43
CA ALA A 146 7.80 15.72 1.03
C ALA A 146 6.35 16.18 0.77
N ILE A 147 5.38 15.65 1.52
CA ILE A 147 3.99 16.13 1.49
C ILE A 147 3.89 17.55 2.08
N VAL A 148 4.57 17.82 3.21
CA VAL A 148 4.65 19.18 3.80
C VAL A 148 5.23 20.17 2.81
N ASP A 149 6.33 19.81 2.14
CA ASP A 149 6.96 20.67 1.13
C ASP A 149 5.98 20.93 -0.03
N ALA A 150 5.29 19.88 -0.52
CA ALA A 150 4.31 20.03 -1.60
C ALA A 150 3.19 21.02 -1.24
N PHE A 151 2.61 20.90 -0.05
CA PHE A 151 1.54 21.82 0.38
C PHE A 151 2.06 23.23 0.66
N THR A 152 3.29 23.37 1.13
CA THR A 152 3.94 24.67 1.33
C THR A 152 4.16 25.38 0.00
N ASP A 153 4.50 24.64 -1.05
CA ASP A 153 4.66 25.14 -2.42
C ASP A 153 3.33 25.38 -3.16
N GLY A 154 2.19 25.12 -2.49
CA GLY A 154 0.86 25.43 -3.01
C GLY A 154 0.18 24.28 -3.77
N ALA A 155 0.65 23.04 -3.64
CA ALA A 155 -0.06 21.89 -4.20
C ALA A 155 -1.44 21.74 -3.54
N THR A 156 -2.47 21.44 -4.34
CA THR A 156 -3.84 21.19 -3.86
C THR A 156 -4.05 19.72 -3.45
N GLY A 157 -3.14 18.87 -3.89
CA GLY A 157 -3.09 17.46 -3.55
C GLY A 157 -1.76 16.84 -3.92
N VAL A 158 -1.49 15.70 -3.31
CA VAL A 158 -0.29 14.91 -3.58
C VAL A 158 -0.68 13.48 -3.94
N VAL A 159 0.09 12.87 -4.84
CA VAL A 159 -0.05 11.46 -5.22
C VAL A 159 1.25 10.74 -4.90
N ILE A 160 1.21 9.79 -4.00
CA ILE A 160 2.33 8.93 -3.68
C ILE A 160 2.23 7.67 -4.54
N THR A 161 3.23 7.45 -5.41
CA THR A 161 3.33 6.20 -6.16
C THR A 161 4.27 5.25 -5.45
N GLN A 162 3.79 4.04 -5.15
CA GLN A 162 4.49 3.04 -4.35
C GLN A 162 4.21 1.63 -4.87
N GLY A 163 5.13 0.69 -4.63
CA GLY A 163 4.84 -0.73 -4.76
C GLY A 163 3.70 -1.16 -3.83
N THR A 164 2.84 -2.05 -4.31
CA THR A 164 1.52 -2.27 -3.70
C THR A 164 1.53 -3.14 -2.43
N ASP A 165 2.60 -3.91 -2.16
CA ASP A 165 2.58 -4.93 -1.10
C ASP A 165 2.44 -4.35 0.31
N THR A 166 3.00 -3.16 0.56
CA THR A 166 2.93 -2.47 1.86
C THR A 166 2.23 -1.11 1.78
N MET A 167 1.59 -0.78 0.67
CA MET A 167 0.94 0.53 0.47
C MET A 167 -0.13 0.81 1.52
N HIS A 168 -0.83 -0.21 2.00
CA HIS A 168 -1.81 -0.09 3.08
C HIS A 168 -1.20 0.27 4.45
N PHE A 169 0.04 -0.14 4.74
CA PHE A 169 0.75 0.33 5.93
C PHE A 169 1.15 1.79 5.80
N THR A 170 1.65 2.19 4.62
CA THR A 170 2.03 3.58 4.36
C THR A 170 0.82 4.51 4.42
N SER A 171 -0.30 4.14 3.83
CA SER A 171 -1.53 4.95 3.87
C SER A 171 -2.08 5.10 5.29
N ALA A 172 -2.03 4.03 6.09
CA ALA A 172 -2.39 4.09 7.50
C ALA A 172 -1.42 5.01 8.27
N ALA A 173 -0.10 4.86 8.09
CA ALA A 173 0.90 5.69 8.76
C ALA A 173 0.70 7.18 8.46
N LEU A 174 0.53 7.56 7.19
CA LEU A 174 0.24 8.93 6.81
C LEU A 174 -1.09 9.43 7.40
N SER A 175 -2.12 8.57 7.47
CA SER A 175 -3.38 8.93 8.11
C SER A 175 -3.18 9.28 9.59
N TYR A 176 -2.45 8.46 10.35
CA TYR A 176 -2.16 8.73 11.76
C TYR A 176 -1.28 9.98 11.94
N MET A 177 -0.25 10.15 11.12
CA MET A 177 0.65 11.30 11.21
C MET A 177 -0.08 12.63 10.97
N TRP A 178 -1.04 12.66 10.04
CA TRP A 178 -1.72 13.90 9.63
C TRP A 178 -3.03 14.20 10.36
N ALA A 179 -3.69 13.18 10.91
CA ALA A 179 -4.99 13.38 11.57
C ALA A 179 -5.11 12.78 12.97
N GLY A 180 -4.13 12.02 13.43
CA GLY A 180 -4.18 11.35 14.74
C GLY A 180 -4.28 12.33 15.93
N THR A 181 -3.83 13.57 15.76
CA THR A 181 -3.97 14.66 16.74
C THR A 181 -5.29 15.43 16.66
N GLY A 182 -6.24 14.95 15.84
CA GLY A 182 -7.54 15.61 15.67
C GLY A 182 -7.55 16.73 14.64
N GLN A 183 -6.50 16.88 13.83
CA GLN A 183 -6.37 17.85 12.76
C GLN A 183 -6.65 17.21 11.40
N ARG A 184 -6.49 17.96 10.32
CA ARG A 184 -6.59 17.50 8.94
C ARG A 184 -5.55 18.14 8.04
N PRO A 185 -5.09 17.48 6.96
CA PRO A 185 -4.18 18.08 6.01
C PRO A 185 -4.85 19.21 5.19
N PRO A 186 -4.08 20.14 4.64
CA PRO A 186 -4.62 21.24 3.81
C PRO A 186 -5.10 20.78 2.43
N GLY A 187 -4.63 19.64 1.95
CA GLY A 187 -4.97 19.07 0.65
C GLY A 187 -5.12 17.55 0.70
N ARG A 188 -5.36 16.94 -0.46
CA ARG A 188 -5.60 15.50 -0.59
C ARG A 188 -4.29 14.75 -0.61
N ILE A 189 -4.21 13.66 0.16
CA ILE A 189 -3.07 12.73 0.18
C ILE A 189 -3.55 11.41 -0.42
N VAL A 190 -3.04 11.05 -1.59
CA VAL A 190 -3.49 9.90 -2.37
C VAL A 190 -2.33 8.94 -2.59
N LEU A 191 -2.54 7.67 -2.31
CA LEU A 191 -1.59 6.61 -2.63
C LEU A 191 -2.12 5.78 -3.79
N THR A 192 -1.23 5.41 -4.70
CA THR A 192 -1.55 4.52 -5.81
C THR A 192 -0.32 3.71 -6.23
N GLY A 193 -0.58 2.68 -7.02
CA GLY A 193 0.41 1.79 -7.57
C GLY A 193 -0.19 0.97 -8.72
N SER A 194 0.51 -0.05 -9.17
CA SER A 194 -0.05 -0.99 -10.13
C SER A 194 0.31 -2.42 -9.79
N GLN A 195 -0.60 -3.36 -10.09
CA GLN A 195 -0.35 -4.78 -9.98
C GLN A 195 0.43 -5.30 -11.19
N ARG A 196 0.34 -4.59 -12.31
CA ARG A 196 1.03 -4.92 -13.56
C ARG A 196 1.76 -3.70 -14.08
N SER A 197 3.02 -3.88 -14.45
CA SER A 197 3.85 -2.80 -15.02
C SER A 197 3.19 -2.18 -16.25
N SER A 198 3.44 -0.90 -16.48
CA SER A 198 2.87 -0.10 -17.55
C SER A 198 3.14 -0.64 -18.97
N ASP A 199 4.17 -1.48 -19.10
CA ASP A 199 4.60 -2.10 -20.34
C ASP A 199 3.93 -3.45 -20.66
N ARG A 200 2.99 -3.91 -19.81
CA ARG A 200 2.26 -5.17 -20.00
C ARG A 200 0.85 -4.93 -20.51
N GLY A 201 0.36 -5.87 -21.34
CA GLY A 201 -1.05 -5.92 -21.70
C GLY A 201 -1.93 -6.05 -20.46
N SER A 202 -3.10 -5.41 -20.46
CA SER A 202 -4.01 -5.33 -19.30
C SER A 202 -3.38 -4.73 -18.03
N THR A 203 -2.42 -3.81 -18.19
CA THR A 203 -1.89 -3.01 -17.08
C THR A 203 -3.00 -2.18 -16.44
N ASP A 204 -2.91 -2.02 -15.12
CA ASP A 204 -3.78 -1.13 -14.34
C ASP A 204 -3.12 0.23 -14.05
N ALA A 205 -1.89 0.44 -14.53
CA ALA A 205 -1.10 1.61 -14.19
C ALA A 205 -1.73 2.93 -14.65
N ALA A 206 -2.18 2.99 -15.92
CA ALA A 206 -2.73 4.22 -16.49
C ALA A 206 -4.01 4.68 -15.78
N GLU A 207 -4.96 3.78 -15.58
CA GLU A 207 -6.22 4.13 -14.93
C GLU A 207 -6.01 4.47 -13.46
N ASN A 208 -5.16 3.72 -12.74
CA ASN A 208 -4.86 4.01 -11.35
C ASN A 208 -4.23 5.39 -11.17
N ILE A 209 -3.19 5.74 -11.98
CA ILE A 209 -2.52 7.03 -11.84
C ILE A 209 -3.43 8.20 -12.24
N MET A 210 -4.19 8.06 -13.33
CA MET A 210 -5.13 9.10 -13.76
C MET A 210 -6.23 9.32 -12.72
N ALA A 211 -6.80 8.25 -12.15
CA ALA A 211 -7.82 8.35 -11.11
C ALA A 211 -7.25 8.96 -9.81
N ALA A 212 -6.01 8.61 -9.46
CA ALA A 212 -5.34 9.18 -8.29
C ALA A 212 -5.06 10.68 -8.46
N VAL A 213 -4.55 11.10 -9.62
CA VAL A 213 -4.32 12.52 -9.96
C VAL A 213 -5.64 13.28 -9.99
N TYR A 214 -6.68 12.70 -10.60
CA TYR A 214 -8.01 13.31 -10.63
C TYR A 214 -8.57 13.52 -9.22
N TRP A 215 -8.48 12.51 -8.35
CA TRP A 215 -8.94 12.64 -6.96
C TRP A 215 -8.11 13.66 -6.18
N ALA A 216 -6.80 13.69 -6.36
CA ALA A 216 -5.92 14.67 -5.74
C ALA A 216 -6.22 16.11 -6.17
N ALA A 217 -6.65 16.31 -7.44
CA ALA A 217 -7.01 17.61 -7.99
C ALA A 217 -8.43 18.05 -7.63
N HIS A 218 -9.41 17.14 -7.74
CA HIS A 218 -10.84 17.49 -7.82
C HIS A 218 -11.72 16.80 -6.77
N GLY A 219 -11.22 15.82 -6.02
CA GLY A 219 -11.96 15.17 -4.94
C GLY A 219 -12.33 16.16 -3.82
N PRO A 220 -13.20 15.80 -2.86
CA PRO A 220 -13.42 16.58 -1.67
C PRO A 220 -12.12 16.79 -0.88
N LEU A 221 -12.00 17.91 -0.16
CA LEU A 221 -10.93 18.06 0.83
C LEU A 221 -11.11 17.02 1.94
N PRO A 222 -10.04 16.54 2.56
CA PRO A 222 -10.16 15.59 3.66
C PRO A 222 -10.81 16.24 4.89
N ASP A 223 -11.72 15.51 5.53
CA ASP A 223 -12.30 15.86 6.84
C ASP A 223 -11.34 15.55 7.99
N GLY A 224 -10.54 14.49 7.81
CA GLY A 224 -9.60 13.99 8.80
C GLY A 224 -10.20 13.06 9.85
N GLY A 225 -11.53 12.86 9.84
CA GLY A 225 -12.25 12.00 10.78
C GLY A 225 -12.98 10.82 10.15
N LEU A 226 -12.97 10.74 8.82
CA LEU A 226 -13.77 9.78 8.05
C LEU A 226 -12.92 8.72 7.30
N GLY A 227 -11.66 8.56 7.67
CA GLY A 227 -10.71 7.68 6.96
C GLY A 227 -10.14 8.30 5.68
N ASP A 228 -10.42 9.56 5.43
CA ASP A 228 -10.15 10.31 4.21
C ASP A 228 -8.86 11.13 4.23
N THR A 229 -8.11 11.07 5.31
CA THR A 229 -6.85 11.83 5.51
C THR A 229 -5.80 11.46 4.47
N ALA A 230 -5.50 10.18 4.34
CA ALA A 230 -4.77 9.61 3.22
C ALA A 230 -5.62 8.49 2.64
N VAL A 231 -5.74 8.43 1.32
CA VAL A 231 -6.61 7.45 0.65
C VAL A 231 -5.81 6.60 -0.33
N ILE A 232 -6.29 5.38 -0.58
CA ILE A 232 -5.77 4.53 -1.65
C ILE A 232 -6.73 4.59 -2.82
N VAL A 233 -6.21 4.87 -4.03
CA VAL A 233 -6.97 4.86 -5.27
C VAL A 233 -6.42 3.76 -6.17
N MET A 234 -7.23 2.72 -6.40
CA MET A 234 -6.89 1.54 -7.18
C MET A 234 -8.12 1.02 -7.94
N HIS A 235 -7.94 0.13 -8.90
CA HIS A 235 -9.03 -0.52 -9.62
C HIS A 235 -10.11 -1.05 -8.67
N SER A 236 -11.37 -0.79 -9.00
CA SER A 236 -12.53 -1.24 -8.22
C SER A 236 -12.89 -2.71 -8.49
N SER A 237 -12.60 -3.19 -9.70
CA SER A 237 -12.84 -4.55 -10.18
C SER A 237 -11.67 -5.04 -11.06
N SER A 238 -11.80 -6.21 -11.64
CA SER A 238 -10.86 -6.69 -12.67
C SER A 238 -11.04 -6.01 -14.03
N ASP A 239 -12.16 -5.31 -14.24
CA ASP A 239 -12.49 -4.64 -15.48
C ASP A 239 -11.96 -3.21 -15.51
N ASP A 240 -11.85 -2.64 -16.71
CA ASP A 240 -11.39 -1.26 -16.92
C ASP A 240 -12.52 -0.25 -16.62
N GLY A 241 -12.14 1.03 -16.48
CA GLY A 241 -13.05 2.18 -16.46
C GLY A 241 -13.46 2.68 -15.08
N SER A 242 -13.07 2.00 -13.99
CA SER A 242 -13.41 2.46 -12.63
C SER A 242 -12.36 2.13 -11.59
N CYS A 243 -11.99 3.13 -10.81
CA CYS A 243 -11.16 3.01 -9.62
C CYS A 243 -11.97 3.32 -8.36
N VAL A 244 -11.59 2.72 -7.24
CA VAL A 244 -12.21 2.94 -5.94
C VAL A 244 -11.30 3.79 -5.05
N VAL A 245 -11.89 4.70 -4.29
CA VAL A 245 -11.21 5.50 -3.27
C VAL A 245 -11.47 4.86 -1.92
N LEU A 246 -10.42 4.32 -1.32
CA LEU A 246 -10.48 3.58 -0.05
C LEU A 246 -9.90 4.41 1.10
N PRO A 247 -10.51 4.37 2.31
CA PRO A 247 -9.93 5.00 3.49
C PRO A 247 -8.57 4.36 3.81
N GLY A 248 -7.52 5.18 3.85
CA GLY A 248 -6.14 4.67 3.97
C GLY A 248 -5.85 3.98 5.31
N CYS A 249 -6.54 4.38 6.38
CA CYS A 249 -6.45 3.74 7.69
C CYS A 249 -7.23 2.41 7.81
N ALA A 250 -8.05 2.07 6.82
CA ALA A 250 -8.92 0.90 6.83
C ALA A 250 -8.88 0.11 5.51
N ALA A 251 -7.84 0.29 4.71
CA ALA A 251 -7.63 -0.47 3.48
C ALA A 251 -6.64 -1.61 3.72
N ARG A 252 -6.78 -2.68 2.94
CA ARG A 252 -5.86 -3.83 2.93
C ARG A 252 -5.66 -4.36 1.51
N LYS A 253 -4.43 -4.78 1.17
CA LYS A 253 -4.17 -5.62 0.00
C LYS A 253 -4.64 -7.04 0.29
N SER A 254 -5.80 -7.40 -0.27
CA SER A 254 -6.48 -8.67 0.00
C SER A 254 -6.19 -9.76 -1.04
N HIS A 255 -5.49 -9.44 -2.12
CA HIS A 255 -5.07 -10.38 -3.15
C HIS A 255 -3.65 -10.06 -3.63
N SER A 256 -2.85 -11.09 -3.88
CA SER A 256 -1.43 -10.95 -4.23
C SER A 256 -1.16 -10.27 -5.58
N SER A 257 -2.08 -10.32 -6.55
CA SER A 257 -1.80 -9.91 -7.93
C SER A 257 -3.01 -9.41 -8.76
N ARG A 258 -4.24 -9.39 -8.23
CA ARG A 258 -5.40 -8.88 -8.96
C ARG A 258 -5.35 -7.35 -9.04
N ARG A 259 -5.90 -6.77 -10.12
CA ARG A 259 -6.03 -5.31 -10.27
C ARG A 259 -6.84 -4.70 -9.12
N ASP A 260 -7.94 -5.34 -8.73
CA ASP A 260 -8.81 -5.00 -7.60
C ASP A 260 -8.36 -5.64 -6.28
N ALA A 261 -7.06 -5.67 -6.03
CA ALA A 261 -6.48 -6.32 -4.84
C ALA A 261 -6.83 -5.63 -3.52
N PHE A 262 -7.14 -4.33 -3.53
CA PHE A 262 -7.39 -3.56 -2.32
C PHE A 262 -8.86 -3.58 -1.93
N ARG A 263 -9.14 -3.76 -0.64
CA ARG A 263 -10.48 -3.80 -0.04
C ARG A 263 -10.49 -3.03 1.28
N CYS A 264 -11.67 -2.52 1.65
CA CYS A 264 -11.87 -2.00 3.00
C CYS A 264 -11.92 -3.13 4.03
N VAL A 265 -11.48 -2.82 5.24
CA VAL A 265 -11.57 -3.67 6.42
C VAL A 265 -12.36 -2.92 7.48
N ASN A 266 -13.49 -3.46 7.90
CA ASN A 266 -14.41 -2.85 8.86
C ASN A 266 -14.89 -1.43 8.48
N SER A 267 -14.83 -1.09 7.19
CA SER A 267 -15.17 0.23 6.65
C SER A 267 -15.71 0.08 5.23
N GLN A 268 -16.09 1.19 4.60
CA GLN A 268 -16.62 1.24 3.22
C GLN A 268 -15.81 2.20 2.36
N ALA A 269 -15.88 1.99 1.04
CA ALA A 269 -15.26 2.89 0.08
C ALA A 269 -15.86 4.31 0.19
N LEU A 270 -15.01 5.33 0.04
CA LEU A 270 -15.44 6.73 0.11
C LEU A 270 -16.07 7.21 -1.19
N ALA A 271 -15.54 6.75 -2.31
CA ALA A 271 -15.99 7.15 -3.65
C ALA A 271 -15.53 6.15 -4.71
N TYR A 272 -16.07 6.33 -5.90
CA TYR A 272 -15.57 5.74 -7.15
C TYR A 272 -15.17 6.84 -8.12
N VAL A 273 -14.07 6.65 -8.84
CA VAL A 273 -13.61 7.51 -9.93
C VAL A 273 -13.75 6.72 -11.22
N SER A 274 -14.41 7.29 -12.20
CA SER A 274 -14.66 6.66 -13.49
C SER A 274 -14.09 7.49 -14.62
N ASN A 275 -13.62 6.80 -15.66
CA ASN A 275 -13.23 7.40 -16.93
C ASN A 275 -14.20 6.91 -18.01
N SER A 276 -15.01 7.81 -18.53
CA SER A 276 -15.93 7.52 -19.63
C SER A 276 -15.53 8.33 -20.85
N HIS A 277 -14.92 7.66 -21.85
CA HIS A 277 -14.51 8.27 -23.12
C HIS A 277 -13.56 9.48 -22.96
N GLY A 278 -12.67 9.42 -21.95
CA GLY A 278 -11.71 10.49 -21.64
C GLY A 278 -12.23 11.55 -20.66
N GLU A 279 -13.50 11.49 -20.27
CA GLU A 279 -14.06 12.35 -19.24
C GLU A 279 -13.98 11.67 -17.87
N MET A 280 -13.21 12.27 -16.97
CA MET A 280 -13.09 11.81 -15.60
C MET A 280 -14.21 12.37 -14.72
N SER A 281 -14.78 11.51 -13.89
CA SER A 281 -15.83 11.90 -12.94
C SER A 281 -15.68 11.08 -11.65
N HIS A 282 -16.34 11.52 -10.57
CA HIS A 282 -16.39 10.74 -9.34
C HIS A 282 -17.80 10.68 -8.77
N GLN A 283 -18.08 9.57 -8.09
CA GLN A 283 -19.31 9.34 -7.35
C GLN A 283 -18.98 9.17 -5.87
N ILE A 284 -19.43 10.13 -5.06
CA ILE A 284 -19.27 10.09 -3.59
C ILE A 284 -20.29 9.10 -3.02
N MET A 285 -19.84 8.28 -2.07
CA MET A 285 -20.71 7.35 -1.35
C MET A 285 -21.55 8.08 -0.30
N GLY A 286 -22.83 7.70 -0.16
CA GLY A 286 -23.79 8.44 0.65
C GLY A 286 -23.46 8.53 2.15
N HIS A 287 -22.61 7.64 2.68
CA HIS A 287 -22.12 7.68 4.05
C HIS A 287 -20.94 8.65 4.25
N TYR A 288 -20.19 8.97 3.20
CA TYR A 288 -19.06 9.90 3.26
C TYR A 288 -19.57 11.34 3.19
N LYS A 289 -19.62 12.00 4.36
CA LYS A 289 -20.16 13.35 4.53
C LYS A 289 -19.18 14.21 5.33
N PRO A 290 -18.17 14.81 4.69
CA PRO A 290 -17.21 15.68 5.34
C PRO A 290 -17.88 16.88 6.03
N SER A 291 -17.52 17.12 7.28
CA SER A 291 -18.02 18.26 8.08
C SER A 291 -17.03 19.43 8.10
N TYR A 292 -15.75 19.14 7.84
CA TYR A 292 -14.64 20.08 7.90
C TYR A 292 -14.48 20.79 9.25
N SER A 293 -14.85 20.09 10.33
CA SER A 293 -14.83 20.65 11.69
C SER A 293 -13.43 20.68 12.31
N ARG A 294 -12.47 19.95 11.73
CA ARG A 294 -11.09 19.86 12.22
C ARG A 294 -10.24 21.00 11.67
N ASP A 295 -9.31 21.50 12.50
CA ASP A 295 -8.34 22.50 12.09
C ASP A 295 -7.35 21.93 11.06
N ILE A 296 -6.95 22.79 10.12
CA ILE A 296 -5.93 22.44 9.13
C ILE A 296 -4.55 22.46 9.78
N THR A 297 -3.71 21.48 9.47
CA THR A 297 -2.31 21.46 9.86
C THR A 297 -1.41 21.24 8.64
N ASN A 298 -0.25 21.89 8.61
CA ASN A 298 0.89 21.53 7.77
C ASN A 298 2.09 21.06 8.62
N SER A 299 1.79 20.62 9.84
CA SER A 299 2.79 20.09 10.78
C SER A 299 2.31 18.72 11.30
N PRO A 300 2.44 17.66 10.49
CA PRO A 300 2.03 16.32 10.90
C PRO A 300 2.89 15.80 12.05
N ALA A 301 2.36 14.86 12.83
CA ALA A 301 3.15 14.14 13.83
C ALA A 301 4.24 13.29 13.17
N SER A 302 5.37 13.11 13.85
CA SER A 302 6.44 12.21 13.40
C SER A 302 6.26 10.82 14.01
N ILE A 303 6.63 9.80 13.26
CA ILE A 303 6.77 8.42 13.74
C ILE A 303 8.17 8.25 14.35
N ASN A 304 8.27 7.65 15.52
CA ASN A 304 9.56 7.30 16.13
C ASN A 304 10.18 6.09 15.43
N GLU A 305 11.22 6.33 14.67
CA GLU A 305 11.89 5.34 13.82
C GLU A 305 12.62 4.24 14.60
N SER A 306 12.94 4.49 15.86
CA SER A 306 13.71 3.55 16.71
C SER A 306 12.83 2.51 17.42
N LEU A 307 11.50 2.67 17.41
CA LEU A 307 10.59 1.74 18.06
C LEU A 307 10.64 0.35 17.43
N ARG A 308 10.65 -0.65 18.29
CA ARG A 308 10.69 -2.06 17.91
C ARG A 308 9.40 -2.76 18.37
N ILE A 309 8.54 -3.10 17.42
CA ILE A 309 7.29 -3.82 17.66
C ILE A 309 7.43 -5.22 17.07
N CYS A 310 7.18 -6.25 17.85
CA CYS A 310 7.13 -7.62 17.36
C CYS A 310 5.69 -8.02 17.06
N GLN A 311 5.43 -8.43 15.82
CA GLN A 311 4.14 -9.02 15.43
C GLN A 311 4.20 -10.53 15.55
N LEU A 312 3.18 -11.11 16.19
CA LEU A 312 3.03 -12.56 16.37
C LEU A 312 1.62 -13.00 15.98
N LEU A 313 1.51 -14.22 15.49
CA LEU A 313 0.23 -14.88 15.19
C LEU A 313 -0.07 -15.90 16.30
N ALA A 314 -1.23 -15.79 16.92
CA ALA A 314 -1.72 -16.81 17.84
C ALA A 314 -2.17 -18.05 17.07
N GLY A 315 -1.86 -19.22 17.62
CA GLY A 315 -2.21 -20.49 17.02
C GLY A 315 -1.50 -21.66 17.70
N PRO A 316 -1.57 -22.85 17.12
CA PRO A 316 -1.01 -24.07 17.74
C PRO A 316 0.50 -24.04 17.99
N HIS A 317 1.21 -23.12 17.31
CA HIS A 317 2.67 -22.98 17.38
C HIS A 317 3.13 -21.66 17.99
N LEU A 318 2.29 -20.94 18.73
CA LEU A 318 2.73 -19.83 19.57
C LEU A 318 3.23 -20.37 20.90
N HIS A 319 4.54 -20.34 21.13
CA HIS A 319 5.20 -20.92 22.29
C HIS A 319 5.69 -19.84 23.27
N ALA A 320 5.76 -20.19 24.56
CA ALA A 320 6.16 -19.30 25.65
C ALA A 320 7.62 -18.83 25.52
N ASP A 321 8.51 -19.68 25.02
CA ASP A 321 9.94 -19.39 24.84
C ASP A 321 10.19 -18.24 23.87
N VAL A 322 9.32 -18.05 22.84
CA VAL A 322 9.37 -16.90 21.92
C VAL A 322 9.17 -15.59 22.70
N ILE A 323 8.11 -15.52 23.52
CA ILE A 323 7.85 -14.32 24.34
C ILE A 323 8.98 -14.08 25.34
N SER A 324 9.46 -15.15 25.99
CA SER A 324 10.55 -15.06 26.96
C SER A 324 11.85 -14.61 26.34
N ALA A 325 12.18 -15.08 25.13
CA ALA A 325 13.35 -14.62 24.39
C ALA A 325 13.24 -13.13 24.01
N LEU A 326 12.07 -12.69 23.53
CA LEU A 326 11.80 -11.30 23.17
C LEU A 326 11.87 -10.39 24.40
N SER A 327 11.51 -10.88 25.61
CA SER A 327 11.60 -10.11 26.85
C SER A 327 13.03 -9.69 27.19
N GLY A 328 14.02 -10.51 26.84
CA GLY A 328 15.44 -10.22 27.00
C GLY A 328 16.02 -9.27 25.93
N LEU A 329 15.24 -8.93 24.93
CA LEU A 329 15.64 -8.05 23.83
C LEU A 329 15.00 -6.67 23.97
N ASP A 330 15.55 -5.69 23.23
CA ASP A 330 15.07 -4.31 23.25
C ASP A 330 13.88 -4.13 22.31
N TYR A 331 12.75 -4.77 22.63
CA TYR A 331 11.44 -4.53 22.00
C TYR A 331 10.58 -3.67 22.92
N ASP A 332 9.85 -2.72 22.31
CA ASP A 332 8.94 -1.81 23.00
C ASP A 332 7.56 -2.42 23.22
N ALA A 333 7.09 -3.18 22.25
CA ALA A 333 5.76 -3.77 22.29
C ALA A 333 5.66 -5.11 21.55
N LEU A 334 4.62 -5.88 21.93
CA LEU A 334 4.08 -7.00 21.18
C LEU A 334 2.73 -6.60 20.59
N LEU A 335 2.52 -6.94 19.33
CA LEU A 335 1.19 -7.01 18.71
C LEU A 335 0.90 -8.47 18.38
N ILE A 336 -0.03 -9.08 19.10
CA ILE A 336 -0.39 -10.49 18.86
C ILE A 336 -1.74 -10.54 18.15
N HIS A 337 -1.77 -11.09 16.95
CA HIS A 337 -2.99 -11.33 16.23
C HIS A 337 -3.65 -12.60 16.79
N GLY A 338 -4.65 -12.41 17.65
CA GLY A 338 -5.41 -13.47 18.29
C GLY A 338 -6.37 -14.17 17.32
N THR A 339 -6.94 -15.27 17.75
CA THR A 339 -7.95 -16.00 17.01
C THR A 339 -9.35 -15.44 17.29
N GLY A 340 -10.24 -15.45 16.30
CA GLY A 340 -11.62 -14.97 16.45
C GLY A 340 -11.69 -13.56 17.04
N LEU A 341 -12.31 -13.42 18.21
CA LEU A 341 -12.46 -12.14 18.92
C LEU A 341 -11.17 -11.65 19.61
N GLY A 342 -10.02 -12.16 19.25
CA GLY A 342 -8.72 -11.76 19.82
C GLY A 342 -8.19 -12.70 20.90
N HIS A 343 -8.54 -13.98 20.89
CA HIS A 343 -8.15 -14.91 21.94
C HIS A 343 -6.79 -15.58 21.69
N LEU A 344 -6.06 -15.82 22.78
CA LEU A 344 -4.77 -16.50 22.81
C LEU A 344 -4.88 -17.89 23.47
N PRO A 345 -3.98 -18.84 23.17
CA PRO A 345 -3.96 -20.14 23.81
C PRO A 345 -3.31 -20.05 25.21
N ILE A 346 -4.03 -19.53 26.21
CA ILE A 346 -3.54 -19.26 27.57
C ILE A 346 -4.26 -20.03 28.68
N GLU A 347 -5.04 -21.05 28.32
CA GLU A 347 -5.77 -21.90 29.25
C GLU A 347 -5.49 -23.38 28.96
N ASP A 348 -5.55 -24.19 29.99
CA ASP A 348 -5.38 -25.65 29.95
C ASP A 348 -6.62 -26.33 30.54
N ALA A 349 -7.71 -26.30 29.80
CA ALA A 349 -9.00 -26.82 30.25
C ALA A 349 -9.03 -28.35 30.38
N MET A 350 -8.14 -29.07 29.69
CA MET A 350 -8.07 -30.53 29.69
C MET A 350 -6.94 -31.06 30.60
N GLY A 351 -6.05 -30.19 31.08
CA GLY A 351 -4.92 -30.58 31.91
C GLY A 351 -3.78 -31.26 31.13
N ASP A 352 -3.73 -31.09 29.82
CA ASP A 352 -2.73 -31.71 28.94
C ASP A 352 -1.93 -30.69 28.09
N SER A 353 -2.12 -29.43 28.35
CA SER A 353 -1.53 -28.32 27.57
C SER A 353 -0.72 -27.35 28.47
N PRO A 354 0.31 -27.83 29.16
CA PRO A 354 1.13 -27.01 30.07
C PRO A 354 1.80 -25.83 29.37
N GLU A 355 2.02 -25.91 28.06
CA GLU A 355 2.57 -24.83 27.23
C GLU A 355 1.67 -23.58 27.24
N ASN A 356 0.35 -23.75 27.27
CA ASN A 356 -0.61 -22.64 27.35
C ASN A 356 -0.47 -21.87 28.68
N ILE A 357 -0.20 -22.58 29.77
CA ILE A 357 0.05 -21.97 31.08
C ILE A 357 1.41 -21.26 31.09
N ALA A 358 2.42 -21.85 30.49
CA ALA A 358 3.72 -21.22 30.31
C ALA A 358 3.61 -19.94 29.47
N LEU A 359 2.84 -19.95 28.38
CA LEU A 359 2.58 -18.79 27.53
C LEU A 359 1.86 -17.67 28.32
N ARG A 360 0.84 -18.03 29.09
CA ARG A 360 0.13 -17.08 29.98
C ARG A 360 1.10 -16.37 30.93
N LYS A 361 2.00 -17.14 31.54
CA LYS A 361 3.03 -16.63 32.46
C LYS A 361 3.98 -15.68 31.71
N ALA A 362 4.50 -16.08 30.56
CA ALA A 362 5.44 -15.28 29.78
C ALA A 362 4.83 -13.93 29.33
N ILE A 363 3.55 -13.90 28.93
CA ILE A 363 2.81 -12.66 28.60
C ILE A 363 2.66 -11.79 29.84
N GLY A 364 2.29 -12.37 30.99
CA GLY A 364 2.17 -11.63 32.26
C GLY A 364 3.49 -11.00 32.70
N GLU A 365 4.61 -11.72 32.57
CA GLU A 365 5.96 -11.21 32.84
C GLU A 365 6.34 -10.07 31.87
N TRP A 366 6.00 -10.20 30.58
CA TRP A 366 6.18 -9.12 29.60
C TRP A 366 5.44 -7.84 30.03
N CYS A 367 4.15 -7.92 30.31
CA CYS A 367 3.35 -6.77 30.72
C CYS A 367 3.85 -6.16 32.03
N SER A 368 4.21 -7.02 33.02
CA SER A 368 4.74 -6.58 34.31
C SER A 368 6.10 -5.89 34.23
N SER A 369 6.85 -6.09 33.15
CA SER A 369 8.11 -5.41 32.88
C SER A 369 7.95 -3.96 32.38
N GLY A 370 6.71 -3.47 32.23
CA GLY A 370 6.40 -2.14 31.69
C GLY A 370 6.44 -2.06 30.16
N LYS A 371 6.52 -3.19 29.46
CA LYS A 371 6.41 -3.26 28.01
C LYS A 371 4.95 -3.39 27.59
N ILE A 372 4.60 -2.86 26.43
CA ILE A 372 3.23 -2.88 25.94
C ILE A 372 2.93 -4.21 25.22
N ALA A 373 1.77 -4.78 25.52
CA ALA A 373 1.22 -5.92 24.78
C ALA A 373 -0.20 -5.60 24.29
N VAL A 374 -0.38 -5.72 22.99
CA VAL A 374 -1.67 -5.47 22.33
C VAL A 374 -2.13 -6.74 21.64
N VAL A 375 -3.41 -7.04 21.73
CA VAL A 375 -4.04 -8.06 20.92
C VAL A 375 -4.91 -7.42 19.84
N SER A 376 -4.75 -7.87 18.61
CA SER A 376 -5.64 -7.65 17.48
C SER A 376 -6.31 -9.00 17.10
N THR A 377 -6.84 -9.13 15.90
CA THR A 377 -7.38 -10.39 15.40
C THR A 377 -6.73 -10.80 14.08
N GLN A 378 -6.67 -12.10 13.81
CA GLN A 378 -6.31 -12.64 12.50
C GLN A 378 -7.46 -12.54 11.50
N CYS A 379 -8.69 -12.35 11.99
CA CYS A 379 -9.85 -12.18 11.13
C CYS A 379 -9.73 -10.83 10.41
N ILE A 380 -9.95 -10.83 9.11
CA ILE A 380 -9.90 -9.61 8.31
C ILE A 380 -11.02 -8.66 8.75
N HIS A 381 -12.21 -9.21 9.00
CA HIS A 381 -13.38 -8.47 9.44
C HIS A 381 -13.82 -8.88 10.83
N GLY A 382 -14.40 -7.96 11.57
CA GLY A 382 -14.95 -8.16 12.89
C GLY A 382 -14.13 -7.47 13.99
N PRO A 383 -14.70 -7.37 15.19
CA PRO A 383 -14.10 -6.72 16.34
C PRO A 383 -13.12 -7.62 17.08
N VAL A 384 -12.29 -6.99 17.91
CA VAL A 384 -11.67 -7.63 19.08
C VAL A 384 -12.59 -7.40 20.27
N ASN A 385 -13.07 -8.47 20.89
CA ASN A 385 -13.92 -8.36 22.10
C ASN A 385 -13.47 -9.37 23.17
N LEU A 386 -12.71 -8.88 24.13
CA LEU A 386 -12.13 -9.69 25.20
C LEU A 386 -13.07 -9.88 26.41
N ALA A 387 -14.28 -9.27 26.41
CA ALA A 387 -15.22 -9.40 27.52
C ALA A 387 -16.13 -10.63 27.43
N VAL A 388 -16.29 -11.19 26.20
CA VAL A 388 -17.24 -12.29 25.95
C VAL A 388 -16.87 -13.56 26.72
N TYR A 389 -15.60 -13.97 26.67
CA TYR A 389 -15.12 -15.21 27.30
C TYR A 389 -14.19 -14.93 28.46
N SER A 390 -14.12 -15.90 29.43
CA SER A 390 -13.19 -15.84 30.57
C SER A 390 -11.74 -15.64 30.14
N LYS A 391 -11.34 -16.33 29.09
CA LYS A 391 -10.02 -16.24 28.48
C LYS A 391 -9.66 -14.80 28.05
N GLY A 392 -10.57 -14.08 27.44
CA GLY A 392 -10.36 -12.68 27.04
C GLY A 392 -10.22 -11.77 28.26
N ARG A 393 -11.02 -11.98 29.30
CA ARG A 393 -10.89 -11.24 30.57
C ARG A 393 -9.54 -11.52 31.24
N ALA A 394 -9.10 -12.78 31.23
CA ALA A 394 -7.78 -13.15 31.74
C ALA A 394 -6.64 -12.45 30.98
N GLN A 395 -6.78 -12.26 29.65
CA GLN A 395 -5.81 -11.46 28.86
C GLN A 395 -5.75 -10.00 29.34
N GLN A 396 -6.90 -9.39 29.63
CA GLN A 396 -6.98 -8.02 30.17
C GLN A 396 -6.36 -7.95 31.58
N GLU A 397 -6.58 -8.94 32.44
CA GLU A 397 -5.98 -9.05 33.78
C GLU A 397 -4.46 -9.18 33.72
N LEU A 398 -3.89 -9.77 32.67
CA LEU A 398 -2.45 -9.82 32.41
C LEU A 398 -1.87 -8.46 31.99
N GLY A 399 -2.71 -7.45 31.69
CA GLY A 399 -2.27 -6.15 31.19
C GLY A 399 -2.26 -6.02 29.68
N MET A 400 -2.96 -6.89 28.94
CA MET A 400 -3.07 -6.76 27.47
C MET A 400 -4.14 -5.73 27.10
N ILE A 401 -3.83 -4.91 26.12
CA ILE A 401 -4.72 -3.94 25.46
C ILE A 401 -5.36 -4.59 24.22
N GLY A 402 -6.52 -4.15 23.78
CA GLY A 402 -7.15 -4.60 22.53
C GLY A 402 -8.66 -4.77 22.61
N HIS A 403 -9.24 -4.83 23.83
CA HIS A 403 -10.69 -4.96 24.03
C HIS A 403 -11.44 -3.80 23.36
N ASP A 404 -12.58 -4.14 22.73
CA ASP A 404 -13.53 -3.20 22.11
C ASP A 404 -12.95 -2.40 20.94
N SER A 405 -12.12 -3.05 20.12
CA SER A 405 -11.52 -2.44 18.93
C SER A 405 -12.05 -3.03 17.63
N ASN A 406 -12.48 -2.16 16.74
CA ASN A 406 -12.86 -2.46 15.35
C ASN A 406 -11.72 -2.16 14.35
N THR A 407 -10.56 -1.72 14.82
CA THR A 407 -9.40 -1.42 13.98
C THR A 407 -8.94 -2.69 13.27
N GLY A 408 -8.80 -2.63 11.94
CA GLY A 408 -8.32 -3.75 11.15
C GLY A 408 -6.87 -4.17 11.52
N PRO A 409 -6.49 -5.44 11.32
CA PRO A 409 -5.24 -5.99 11.86
C PRO A 409 -3.97 -5.24 11.39
N ASP A 410 -3.93 -4.78 10.14
CA ASP A 410 -2.77 -4.04 9.62
C ASP A 410 -2.72 -2.62 10.19
N SER A 411 -3.86 -1.94 10.26
CA SER A 411 -3.98 -0.61 10.87
C SER A 411 -3.67 -0.65 12.37
N ALA A 412 -3.97 -1.75 13.06
CA ALA A 412 -3.65 -1.94 14.47
C ALA A 412 -2.13 -1.87 14.75
N LEU A 413 -1.30 -2.40 13.83
CA LEU A 413 0.16 -2.26 13.93
C LEU A 413 0.57 -0.79 13.89
N ILE A 414 0.02 -0.06 12.94
CA ILE A 414 0.37 1.35 12.72
C ILE A 414 -0.17 2.21 13.85
N LYS A 415 -1.39 1.92 14.35
CA LYS A 415 -1.95 2.57 15.54
C LYS A 415 -1.04 2.39 16.75
N LEU A 416 -0.60 1.17 17.01
CA LEU A 416 0.33 0.89 18.10
C LEU A 416 1.64 1.68 17.95
N HIS A 417 2.22 1.69 16.75
CA HIS A 417 3.44 2.45 16.49
C HIS A 417 3.24 3.95 16.72
N TYR A 418 2.14 4.50 16.22
CA TYR A 418 1.77 5.91 16.39
C TYR A 418 1.58 6.27 17.88
N LEU A 419 0.83 5.46 18.62
CA LEU A 419 0.59 5.70 20.05
C LEU A 419 1.87 5.60 20.88
N LEU A 420 2.75 4.64 20.57
CA LEU A 420 4.07 4.56 21.18
C LEU A 420 4.96 5.76 20.83
N SER A 421 4.87 6.28 19.61
CA SER A 421 5.59 7.49 19.19
C SER A 421 5.12 8.72 19.95
N THR A 422 3.84 8.79 20.28
CA THR A 422 3.20 9.95 20.91
C THR A 422 3.26 9.89 22.44
N HIS A 423 3.06 8.72 23.02
CA HIS A 423 2.90 8.53 24.47
C HIS A 423 4.04 7.71 25.12
N GLY A 424 5.02 7.29 24.34
CA GLY A 424 6.03 6.34 24.84
C GLY A 424 5.39 5.02 25.27
N ARG A 425 5.85 4.47 26.42
CA ARG A 425 5.29 3.24 27.00
C ARG A 425 4.28 3.51 28.11
N ASP A 426 3.60 4.67 28.10
CA ASP A 426 2.54 4.98 29.06
C ASP A 426 1.32 4.11 28.82
N PHE A 427 1.17 3.09 29.65
CA PHE A 427 0.12 2.08 29.50
C PHE A 427 -1.28 2.68 29.55
N GLU A 428 -1.55 3.61 30.49
CA GLU A 428 -2.88 4.19 30.64
C GLU A 428 -3.28 5.10 29.48
N GLN A 429 -2.31 5.89 28.97
CA GLN A 429 -2.56 6.72 27.79
C GLN A 429 -2.78 5.87 26.54
N ILE A 430 -1.94 4.84 26.31
CA ILE A 430 -2.09 3.95 25.15
C ILE A 430 -3.41 3.19 25.24
N LYS A 431 -3.77 2.65 26.40
CA LYS A 431 -5.02 1.93 26.62
C LYS A 431 -6.24 2.81 26.40
N GLY A 432 -6.23 4.05 26.86
CA GLY A 432 -7.28 5.03 26.65
C GLY A 432 -7.45 5.35 25.16
N ALA A 433 -6.35 5.72 24.50
CA ALA A 433 -6.36 6.10 23.07
C ALA A 433 -6.58 4.90 22.12
N TRP A 434 -6.38 3.66 22.59
CA TRP A 434 -6.58 2.47 21.75
C TRP A 434 -8.02 2.34 21.23
N ASN A 435 -8.99 2.66 22.07
CA ASN A 435 -10.40 2.55 21.73
C ASN A 435 -10.96 3.82 21.05
N ASP A 436 -10.20 4.91 21.04
CA ASP A 436 -10.62 6.11 20.33
C ASP A 436 -10.67 5.86 18.82
N ASN A 437 -11.63 6.48 18.17
CA ASN A 437 -11.67 6.57 16.71
C ASN A 437 -11.00 7.88 16.31
N LEU A 438 -9.69 7.83 16.07
CA LEU A 438 -8.87 9.02 15.83
C LEU A 438 -9.19 9.66 14.48
N MET A 439 -9.39 8.84 13.44
CA MET A 439 -9.54 9.34 12.08
C MET A 439 -10.43 8.46 11.17
N GLY A 440 -11.19 7.52 11.73
CA GLY A 440 -12.05 6.59 10.99
C GLY A 440 -11.56 5.14 11.00
N GLU A 441 -10.46 4.85 11.68
CA GLU A 441 -9.86 3.51 11.78
C GLU A 441 -10.59 2.57 12.74
N ASN A 442 -11.32 3.14 13.70
CA ASN A 442 -12.04 2.38 14.74
C ASN A 442 -13.52 2.80 14.77
N PRO A 443 -14.31 2.53 13.71
CA PRO A 443 -15.70 2.96 13.65
C PRO A 443 -16.53 2.29 14.76
N PRO A 444 -17.48 3.01 15.39
CA PRO A 444 -18.27 2.48 16.49
C PRO A 444 -19.22 1.34 16.08
N ASN A 445 -19.56 1.29 14.79
CA ASN A 445 -20.36 0.22 14.20
C ASN A 445 -19.59 -0.38 13.02
N LEU A 446 -19.50 -1.70 12.98
CA LEU A 446 -18.93 -2.40 11.85
C LEU A 446 -19.78 -2.12 10.60
N GLN A 447 -19.15 -1.58 9.59
CA GLN A 447 -19.73 -1.42 8.26
C GLN A 447 -19.20 -2.58 7.41
N SER A 448 -20.02 -3.58 7.20
CA SER A 448 -19.72 -4.74 6.36
C SER A 448 -20.15 -4.51 4.91
#